data_8dfb7de6cfce2a2cc60070cca9e2683f
#
_entry.id   8dfb7de6cfce2a2cc60070cca9e2683f
#
_cell.length_a   1.000
_cell.length_b   1.000
_cell.length_c   1.000
_cell.angle_alpha   90.00
_cell.angle_beta   90.00
_cell.angle_gamma   90.00
#
_symmetry.space_group_name_H-M   'P 1'
#
loop_
_entity.id
_entity.type
_entity.pdbx_description
1 polymer ?
#
loop_
_entity_poly.entity_id
_entity_poly.type
_entity_poly.pdbx_seq_one_letter_code
_entity_poly.pdbx_strand_id
1 'polypeptide(L)'
;EALVCMPGTHSKWVRLRGGTVERFATLMTGELFSAVVRDTILSHAVADADEAVDADAFCSAVAEAFASPALSANLLFRVRSRQLLFGGSAQAARETISGTLIGAELAAGLAERARATPVTLIASGRLQRLYQIGLEHLSIPLNVMDADEAVRRGLAGAAAAIW
;
A
#
# COMPACT_ATOMS: atom_id res chain seq x y z
N GLU A 1 6.28 19.61 -9.75
CA GLU A 1 6.48 18.17 -9.64
C GLU A 1 5.47 17.58 -8.66
N ALA A 2 4.84 16.46 -9.00
CA ALA A 2 3.95 15.73 -8.10
C ALA A 2 4.20 14.23 -8.21
N LEU A 3 4.05 13.52 -7.08
CA LEU A 3 4.09 12.07 -7.02
C LEU A 3 2.71 11.58 -6.57
N VAL A 4 2.08 10.79 -7.41
CA VAL A 4 0.74 10.26 -7.18
C VAL A 4 0.81 8.76 -6.92
N CYS A 5 0.15 8.30 -5.86
CA CYS A 5 -0.06 6.91 -5.53
C CYS A 5 -1.55 6.58 -5.65
N MET A 6 -1.87 5.57 -6.45
CA MET A 6 -3.22 5.06 -6.64
C MET A 6 -3.23 3.57 -6.28
N PRO A 7 -3.47 3.22 -5.00
CA PRO A 7 -3.55 1.84 -4.56
C PRO A 7 -4.73 1.08 -5.19
N GLY A 8 -4.55 -0.21 -5.36
CA GLY A 8 -5.58 -1.10 -5.89
C GLY A 8 -5.07 -2.53 -5.99
N THR A 9 -5.80 -3.37 -6.72
CA THR A 9 -5.31 -4.71 -7.11
C THR A 9 -3.93 -4.60 -7.75
N HIS A 10 -3.79 -3.62 -8.65
CA HIS A 10 -2.53 -3.18 -9.25
C HIS A 10 -2.34 -1.69 -8.93
N SER A 11 -1.51 -1.40 -7.97
CA SER A 11 -1.20 -0.03 -7.55
C SER A 11 -0.42 0.71 -8.64
N LYS A 12 -0.67 2.02 -8.81
CA LYS A 12 0.06 2.88 -9.73
C LYS A 12 0.78 3.98 -8.98
N TRP A 13 2.04 4.16 -9.32
CA TRP A 13 2.85 5.29 -8.90
C TRP A 13 3.15 6.15 -10.12
N VAL A 14 2.72 7.39 -10.11
CA VAL A 14 2.83 8.30 -11.27
C VAL A 14 3.60 9.54 -10.88
N ARG A 15 4.65 9.84 -11.62
CA ARG A 15 5.38 11.10 -11.49
C ARG A 15 4.90 12.08 -12.55
N LEU A 16 4.50 13.26 -12.10
CA LEU A 16 4.07 14.36 -12.96
C LEU A 16 5.08 15.50 -12.89
N ARG A 17 5.38 16.09 -14.04
CA ARG A 17 6.17 17.31 -14.16
C ARG A 17 5.51 18.26 -15.14
N GLY A 18 5.22 19.48 -14.72
CA GLY A 18 4.56 20.48 -15.58
C GLY A 18 3.22 20.02 -16.16
N GLY A 19 2.44 19.22 -15.40
CA GLY A 19 1.16 18.68 -15.86
C GLY A 19 1.24 17.45 -16.78
N THR A 20 2.46 16.99 -17.11
CA THR A 20 2.69 15.82 -17.99
C THR A 20 3.15 14.62 -17.17
N VAL A 21 2.72 13.42 -17.56
CA VAL A 21 3.23 12.16 -17.01
C VAL A 21 4.66 11.95 -17.47
N GLU A 22 5.62 12.07 -16.56
CA GLU A 22 7.03 11.82 -16.84
C GLU A 22 7.37 10.33 -16.74
N ARG A 23 6.80 9.67 -15.74
CA ARG A 23 7.06 8.25 -15.48
C ARG A 23 5.90 7.64 -14.70
N PHE A 24 5.65 6.35 -14.90
CA PHE A 24 4.78 5.58 -14.04
C PHE A 24 5.31 4.17 -13.80
N ALA A 25 4.91 3.58 -12.70
CA ALA A 25 5.13 2.17 -12.36
C ALA A 25 3.83 1.53 -11.91
N THR A 26 3.66 0.25 -12.20
CA THR A 26 2.54 -0.56 -11.70
C THR A 26 3.09 -1.68 -10.83
N LEU A 27 2.53 -1.84 -9.63
CA LEU A 27 2.89 -2.89 -8.69
C LEU A 27 1.67 -3.77 -8.38
N MET A 28 1.89 -5.07 -8.22
CA MET A 28 0.84 -6.08 -8.01
C MET A 28 0.43 -6.23 -6.54
N THR A 29 0.57 -5.22 -5.73
CA THR A 29 0.50 -5.32 -4.26
C THR A 29 -0.82 -5.90 -3.77
N GLY A 30 -1.96 -5.44 -4.29
CA GLY A 30 -3.27 -5.96 -3.90
C GLY A 30 -3.51 -7.39 -4.39
N GLU A 31 -3.05 -7.72 -5.60
CA GLU A 31 -3.14 -9.08 -6.13
C GLU A 31 -2.25 -10.04 -5.36
N LEU A 32 -1.00 -9.64 -5.06
CA LEU A 32 -0.10 -10.43 -4.22
C LEU A 32 -0.67 -10.65 -2.83
N PHE A 33 -1.25 -9.62 -2.20
CA PHE A 33 -1.93 -9.79 -0.92
C PHE A 33 -3.02 -10.87 -1.01
N SER A 34 -3.88 -10.78 -2.03
CA SER A 34 -4.97 -11.73 -2.22
C SER A 34 -4.46 -13.16 -2.44
N ALA A 35 -3.41 -13.33 -3.26
CA ALA A 35 -2.79 -14.62 -3.50
C ALA A 35 -2.13 -15.20 -2.23
N VAL A 36 -1.43 -14.36 -1.48
CA VAL A 36 -0.75 -14.78 -0.23
C VAL A 36 -1.75 -15.25 0.81
N VAL A 37 -2.82 -14.51 1.06
CA VAL A 37 -3.81 -14.86 2.11
C VAL A 37 -4.73 -16.00 1.71
N ARG A 38 -4.86 -16.30 0.42
CA ARG A 38 -5.78 -17.34 -0.08
C ARG A 38 -5.05 -18.63 -0.46
N ASP A 39 -3.94 -18.51 -1.19
CA ASP A 39 -3.37 -19.62 -1.95
C ASP A 39 -2.01 -20.10 -1.41
N THR A 40 -1.53 -19.56 -0.29
CA THR A 40 -0.25 -19.95 0.32
C THR A 40 -0.43 -20.57 1.72
N ILE A 41 0.68 -21.04 2.30
CA ILE A 41 0.69 -21.55 3.69
C ILE A 41 0.23 -20.49 4.72
N LEU A 42 0.25 -19.21 4.36
CA LEU A 42 -0.17 -18.11 5.22
C LEU A 42 -1.71 -18.01 5.34
N SER A 43 -2.48 -18.65 4.45
CA SER A 43 -3.94 -18.72 4.56
C SER A 43 -4.40 -19.25 5.92
N HIS A 44 -3.70 -20.23 6.48
CA HIS A 44 -3.98 -20.75 7.82
C HIS A 44 -3.74 -19.75 8.95
N ALA A 45 -2.89 -18.76 8.74
CA ALA A 45 -2.58 -17.75 9.73
C ALA A 45 -3.64 -16.64 9.81
N VAL A 46 -4.44 -16.47 8.77
CA VAL A 46 -5.41 -15.38 8.62
C VAL A 46 -6.86 -15.83 8.54
N ALA A 47 -7.16 -17.12 8.72
CA ALA A 47 -8.48 -17.71 8.48
C ALA A 47 -9.61 -17.03 9.26
N ASP A 48 -9.36 -16.57 10.48
CA ASP A 48 -10.35 -15.96 11.36
C ASP A 48 -10.15 -14.44 11.50
N ALA A 49 -9.41 -13.81 10.58
CA ALA A 49 -9.19 -12.35 10.62
C ALA A 49 -10.44 -11.60 10.16
N ASP A 50 -10.81 -10.56 10.91
CA ASP A 50 -11.92 -9.66 10.60
C ASP A 50 -11.49 -8.43 9.77
N GLU A 51 -12.37 -7.43 9.65
CA GLU A 51 -12.11 -6.18 8.93
C GLU A 51 -11.40 -5.10 9.78
N ALA A 52 -11.23 -5.34 11.09
CA ALA A 52 -10.54 -4.39 11.97
C ALA A 52 -9.06 -4.23 11.55
N VAL A 53 -8.47 -3.11 11.88
CA VAL A 53 -7.04 -2.84 11.59
C VAL A 53 -6.25 -2.94 12.89
N ASP A 54 -5.34 -3.90 12.97
CA ASP A 54 -4.30 -3.91 13.99
C ASP A 54 -3.18 -2.95 13.53
N ALA A 55 -3.30 -1.69 13.95
CA ALA A 55 -2.40 -0.63 13.50
C ALA A 55 -0.94 -0.87 13.94
N ASP A 56 -0.72 -1.45 15.11
CA ASP A 56 0.62 -1.70 15.63
C ASP A 56 1.33 -2.79 14.81
N ALA A 57 0.64 -3.90 14.52
CA ALA A 57 1.16 -4.96 13.68
C ALA A 57 1.42 -4.46 12.24
N PHE A 58 0.49 -3.66 11.70
CA PHE A 58 0.63 -3.06 10.38
C PHE A 58 1.82 -2.10 10.30
N CYS A 59 1.90 -1.11 11.18
CA CYS A 59 2.97 -0.09 11.18
C CYS A 59 4.36 -0.70 11.37
N SER A 60 4.49 -1.67 12.29
CA SER A 60 5.74 -2.41 12.50
C SER A 60 6.20 -3.11 11.23
N ALA A 61 5.29 -3.78 10.53
CA ALA A 61 5.58 -4.48 9.28
C ALA A 61 5.92 -3.52 8.13
N VAL A 62 5.20 -2.39 8.02
CA VAL A 62 5.51 -1.32 7.05
C VAL A 62 6.92 -0.81 7.25
N ALA A 63 7.30 -0.45 8.48
CA ALA A 63 8.63 0.09 8.78
C ALA A 63 9.74 -0.91 8.44
N GLU A 64 9.57 -2.18 8.83
CA GLU A 64 10.56 -3.24 8.59
C GLU A 64 10.74 -3.51 7.08
N ALA A 65 9.64 -3.65 6.34
CA ALA A 65 9.69 -3.90 4.90
C ALA A 65 10.17 -2.68 4.11
N PHE A 66 9.82 -1.47 4.53
CA PHE A 66 10.32 -0.24 3.94
C PHE A 66 11.83 -0.10 4.08
N ALA A 67 12.36 -0.42 5.26
CA ALA A 67 13.81 -0.38 5.52
C ALA A 67 14.59 -1.48 4.79
N SER A 68 13.96 -2.62 4.51
CA SER A 68 14.60 -3.79 3.92
C SER A 68 13.70 -4.51 2.90
N PRO A 69 13.33 -3.86 1.79
CA PRO A 69 12.35 -4.41 0.84
C PRO A 69 12.79 -5.72 0.19
N ALA A 70 14.08 -5.96 0.06
CA ALA A 70 14.64 -7.21 -0.46
C ALA A 70 14.33 -8.42 0.44
N LEU A 71 13.99 -8.21 1.73
CA LEU A 71 13.66 -9.27 2.68
C LEU A 71 12.16 -9.58 2.75
N SER A 72 11.31 -8.99 1.92
CA SER A 72 9.85 -9.13 2.01
C SER A 72 9.38 -10.58 2.02
N ALA A 73 9.98 -11.46 1.21
CA ALA A 73 9.63 -12.88 1.20
C ALA A 73 9.95 -13.57 2.54
N ASN A 74 11.06 -13.20 3.20
CA ASN A 74 11.41 -13.69 4.54
C ASN A 74 10.44 -13.13 5.58
N LEU A 75 10.14 -11.84 5.52
CA LEU A 75 9.21 -11.18 6.45
C LEU A 75 7.82 -11.82 6.40
N LEU A 76 7.32 -12.15 5.20
CA LEU A 76 6.08 -12.89 5.03
C LEU A 76 6.13 -14.26 5.69
N PHE A 77 7.21 -15.03 5.51
CA PHE A 77 7.31 -16.35 6.14
C PHE A 77 7.39 -16.27 7.68
N ARG A 78 7.94 -15.20 8.24
CA ARG A 78 7.97 -14.96 9.69
C ARG A 78 6.57 -14.89 10.33
N VAL A 79 5.54 -14.51 9.56
CA VAL A 79 4.14 -14.55 10.02
C VAL A 79 3.76 -15.97 10.43
N ARG A 80 4.10 -16.96 9.60
CA ARG A 80 3.84 -18.38 9.92
C ARG A 80 4.63 -18.85 11.12
N SER A 81 5.90 -18.49 11.20
CA SER A 81 6.76 -18.85 12.33
C SER A 81 6.23 -18.28 13.66
N ARG A 82 5.79 -17.02 13.65
CA ARG A 82 5.19 -16.39 14.83
C ARG A 82 3.93 -17.09 15.27
N GLN A 83 3.03 -17.42 14.34
CA GLN A 83 1.80 -18.13 14.66
C GLN A 83 2.08 -19.48 15.34
N LEU A 84 3.01 -20.27 14.79
CA LEU A 84 3.32 -21.59 15.30
C LEU A 84 4.05 -21.58 16.64
N LEU A 85 4.95 -20.62 16.86
CA LEU A 85 5.83 -20.60 18.01
C LEU A 85 5.27 -19.76 19.18
N PHE A 86 4.49 -18.73 18.88
CA PHE A 86 4.10 -17.73 19.87
C PHE A 86 2.58 -17.46 19.93
N GLY A 87 1.78 -18.07 19.05
CA GLY A 87 0.32 -17.95 19.10
C GLY A 87 -0.20 -16.56 18.74
N GLY A 88 0.26 -15.95 17.66
CA GLY A 88 -0.23 -14.65 17.19
C GLY A 88 -1.69 -14.70 16.72
N SER A 89 -2.44 -13.58 16.85
CA SER A 89 -3.81 -13.47 16.36
C SER A 89 -3.87 -13.48 14.83
N ALA A 90 -4.97 -13.98 14.25
CA ALA A 90 -5.21 -13.96 12.81
C ALA A 90 -5.22 -12.52 12.26
N GLN A 91 -5.74 -11.58 13.06
CA GLN A 91 -5.78 -10.17 12.70
C GLN A 91 -4.36 -9.57 12.59
N ALA A 92 -3.51 -9.77 13.61
CA ALA A 92 -2.13 -9.31 13.56
C ALA A 92 -1.35 -9.96 12.40
N ALA A 93 -1.61 -11.23 12.10
CA ALA A 93 -1.03 -11.92 10.96
C ALA A 93 -1.43 -11.26 9.62
N ARG A 94 -2.73 -10.99 9.44
CA ARG A 94 -3.26 -10.31 8.24
C ARG A 94 -2.65 -8.92 8.07
N GLU A 95 -2.59 -8.13 9.13
CA GLU A 95 -2.02 -6.79 9.08
C GLU A 95 -0.51 -6.80 8.88
N THR A 96 0.21 -7.78 9.42
CA THR A 96 1.65 -7.97 9.14
C THR A 96 1.90 -8.29 7.66
N ILE A 97 1.08 -9.15 7.04
CA ILE A 97 1.18 -9.44 5.60
C ILE A 97 0.91 -8.17 4.77
N SER A 98 -0.18 -7.47 5.08
CA SER A 98 -0.55 -6.23 4.41
C SER A 98 0.54 -5.16 4.54
N GLY A 99 1.03 -4.93 5.76
CA GLY A 99 2.10 -3.97 6.05
C GLY A 99 3.42 -4.32 5.36
N THR A 100 3.77 -5.61 5.30
CA THR A 100 4.99 -6.06 4.59
C THR A 100 4.92 -5.73 3.10
N LEU A 101 3.81 -6.05 2.43
CA LEU A 101 3.65 -5.79 1.00
C LEU A 101 3.56 -4.29 0.70
N ILE A 102 2.80 -3.54 1.49
CA ILE A 102 2.67 -2.08 1.34
C ILE A 102 4.01 -1.40 1.66
N GLY A 103 4.71 -1.80 2.71
CA GLY A 103 6.02 -1.24 3.06
C GLY A 103 7.06 -1.40 1.94
N ALA A 104 7.11 -2.58 1.31
CA ALA A 104 7.97 -2.83 0.16
C ALA A 104 7.56 -1.98 -1.06
N GLU A 105 6.26 -1.83 -1.31
CA GLU A 105 5.75 -0.95 -2.36
C GLU A 105 6.12 0.51 -2.09
N LEU A 106 5.94 1.00 -0.86
CA LEU A 106 6.30 2.37 -0.48
C LEU A 106 7.80 2.62 -0.69
N ALA A 107 8.67 1.65 -0.35
CA ALA A 107 10.10 1.76 -0.62
C ALA A 107 10.39 1.93 -2.11
N ALA A 108 9.74 1.15 -2.97
CA ALA A 108 9.92 1.23 -4.42
C ALA A 108 9.34 2.54 -5.00
N GLY A 109 8.12 2.93 -4.60
CA GLY A 109 7.43 4.13 -5.10
C GLY A 109 8.10 5.43 -4.69
N LEU A 110 8.77 5.44 -3.53
CA LEU A 110 9.44 6.62 -2.96
C LEU A 110 10.93 6.70 -3.29
N ALA A 111 11.53 5.69 -3.93
CA ALA A 111 12.98 5.58 -4.15
C ALA A 111 13.62 6.82 -4.80
N GLU A 112 12.92 7.48 -5.71
CA GLU A 112 13.41 8.68 -6.41
C GLU A 112 12.69 9.96 -5.99
N ARG A 113 11.97 9.94 -4.85
CA ARG A 113 11.20 11.09 -4.37
C ARG A 113 12.11 12.14 -3.74
N ALA A 114 11.96 13.40 -4.14
CA ALA A 114 12.55 14.51 -3.37
C ALA A 114 11.88 14.61 -1.99
N ARG A 115 12.65 14.73 -0.91
CA ARG A 115 12.13 14.68 0.47
C ARG A 115 10.95 15.60 0.75
N ALA A 116 10.95 16.79 0.14
CA ALA A 116 9.91 17.79 0.35
C ALA A 116 8.63 17.58 -0.50
N THR A 117 8.66 16.70 -1.50
CA THR A 117 7.50 16.47 -2.38
C THR A 117 6.47 15.60 -1.66
N PRO A 118 5.24 16.09 -1.40
CA PRO A 118 4.21 15.25 -0.81
C PRO A 118 3.75 14.17 -1.79
N VAL A 119 3.28 13.04 -1.26
CA VAL A 119 2.58 12.02 -2.03
C VAL A 119 1.10 12.42 -2.15
N THR A 120 0.55 12.47 -3.35
CA THR A 120 -0.89 12.56 -3.54
C THR A 120 -1.46 11.15 -3.59
N LEU A 121 -2.14 10.76 -2.51
CA LEU A 121 -2.80 9.47 -2.39
C LEU A 121 -4.22 9.59 -2.96
N ILE A 122 -4.51 8.87 -4.05
CA ILE A 122 -5.84 8.78 -4.65
C ILE A 122 -6.40 7.39 -4.35
N ALA A 123 -7.28 7.29 -3.39
CA ALA A 123 -7.82 6.02 -2.92
C ALA A 123 -9.15 6.23 -2.18
N SER A 124 -9.87 5.15 -1.89
CA SER A 124 -11.07 5.12 -1.06
C SER A 124 -11.08 3.90 -0.14
N GLY A 125 -11.89 3.95 0.91
CA GLY A 125 -12.17 2.83 1.82
C GLY A 125 -10.94 2.34 2.58
N ARG A 126 -10.81 0.99 2.71
CA ARG A 126 -9.76 0.35 3.49
C ARG A 126 -8.35 0.64 2.93
N LEU A 127 -8.17 0.63 1.61
CA LEU A 127 -6.86 0.88 1.01
C LEU A 127 -6.38 2.31 1.30
N GLN A 128 -7.28 3.31 1.20
CA GLN A 128 -6.94 4.69 1.59
C GLN A 128 -6.41 4.73 3.03
N ARG A 129 -7.13 4.11 3.98
CA ARG A 129 -6.74 4.09 5.40
C ARG A 129 -5.37 3.44 5.59
N LEU A 130 -5.10 2.28 5.00
CA LEU A 130 -3.84 1.57 5.18
C LEU A 130 -2.65 2.35 4.61
N TYR A 131 -2.78 2.90 3.38
CA TYR A 131 -1.70 3.69 2.79
C TYR A 131 -1.48 5.00 3.53
N GLN A 132 -2.55 5.64 4.01
CA GLN A 132 -2.45 6.84 4.84
C GLN A 132 -1.69 6.53 6.14
N ILE A 133 -2.08 5.51 6.90
CA ILE A 133 -1.39 5.08 8.13
C ILE A 133 0.08 4.78 7.84
N GLY A 134 0.39 4.02 6.77
CA GLY A 134 1.75 3.67 6.41
C GLY A 134 2.62 4.88 6.07
N LEU A 135 2.11 5.81 5.26
CA LEU A 135 2.82 7.03 4.89
C LEU A 135 3.03 7.96 6.09
N GLU A 136 2.02 8.15 6.94
CA GLU A 136 2.10 8.94 8.18
C GLU A 136 3.11 8.34 9.16
N HIS A 137 3.09 7.02 9.34
CA HIS A 137 4.05 6.31 10.20
C HIS A 137 5.50 6.52 9.75
N LEU A 138 5.73 6.55 8.44
CA LEU A 138 7.04 6.83 7.83
C LEU A 138 7.36 8.34 7.78
N SER A 139 6.51 9.19 8.33
CA SER A 139 6.65 10.67 8.29
C SER A 139 6.77 11.21 6.85
N ILE A 140 6.04 10.62 5.92
CA ILE A 140 5.97 11.06 4.53
C ILE A 140 4.81 12.05 4.39
N PRO A 141 5.07 13.32 3.97
CA PRO A 141 4.00 14.26 3.68
C PRO A 141 3.05 13.73 2.62
N LEU A 142 1.73 13.85 2.85
CA LEU A 142 0.74 13.38 1.89
C LEU A 142 -0.44 14.35 1.76
N ASN A 143 -1.07 14.30 0.57
CA ASN A 143 -2.36 14.86 0.29
C ASN A 143 -3.30 13.70 -0.06
N VAL A 144 -4.51 13.67 0.51
CA VAL A 144 -5.48 12.61 0.23
C VAL A 144 -6.55 13.14 -0.69
N MET A 145 -6.89 12.38 -1.73
CA MET A 145 -8.00 12.64 -2.64
C MET A 145 -8.85 11.38 -2.74
N ASP A 146 -10.15 11.53 -2.60
CA ASP A 146 -11.09 10.42 -2.80
C ASP A 146 -11.06 9.94 -4.25
N ALA A 147 -11.02 8.61 -4.46
CA ALA A 147 -10.88 8.02 -5.78
C ALA A 147 -12.12 8.28 -6.67
N ASP A 148 -13.32 8.25 -6.11
CA ASP A 148 -14.56 8.48 -6.87
C ASP A 148 -14.66 9.94 -7.32
N GLU A 149 -14.23 10.87 -6.47
CA GLU A 149 -14.14 12.27 -6.82
C GLU A 149 -13.07 12.53 -7.90
N ALA A 150 -11.92 11.87 -7.81
CA ALA A 150 -10.87 11.97 -8.82
C ALA A 150 -11.36 11.46 -10.19
N VAL A 151 -12.07 10.34 -10.24
CA VAL A 151 -12.66 9.79 -11.45
C VAL A 151 -13.71 10.73 -12.03
N ARG A 152 -14.62 11.26 -11.22
CA ARG A 152 -15.64 12.21 -11.66
C ARG A 152 -15.04 13.46 -12.29
N ARG A 153 -14.02 14.04 -11.65
CA ARG A 153 -13.31 15.23 -12.20
C ARG A 153 -12.58 14.91 -13.49
N GLY A 154 -11.91 13.75 -13.53
CA GLY A 154 -11.20 13.31 -14.74
C GLY A 154 -12.14 13.10 -15.93
N LEU A 155 -13.29 12.44 -15.72
CA LEU A 155 -14.30 12.25 -16.77
C LEU A 155 -14.93 13.57 -17.22
N ALA A 156 -15.25 14.47 -16.30
CA ALA A 156 -15.79 15.79 -16.62
C ALA A 156 -14.77 16.62 -17.45
N GLY A 157 -13.49 16.59 -17.07
CA GLY A 157 -12.44 17.26 -17.82
C GLY A 157 -12.23 16.68 -19.23
N ALA A 158 -12.27 15.35 -19.35
CA ALA A 158 -12.19 14.68 -20.66
C ALA A 158 -13.39 15.03 -21.55
N ALA A 159 -14.61 15.00 -21.00
CA ALA A 159 -15.81 15.41 -21.74
C ALA A 159 -15.72 16.85 -22.25
N ALA A 160 -15.32 17.80 -21.39
CA ALA A 160 -15.17 19.21 -21.76
C ALA A 160 -14.07 19.47 -22.80
N ALA A 161 -13.12 18.55 -22.97
CA ALA A 161 -12.07 18.65 -24.00
C ALA A 161 -12.50 18.08 -25.35
N ILE A 162 -13.55 17.26 -25.39
CA ILE A 162 -14.04 16.59 -26.60
C ILE A 162 -15.28 17.30 -27.18
N TRP A 163 -16.11 17.87 -26.32
CA TRP A 163 -17.39 18.52 -26.63
C TRP A 163 -17.33 20.04 -26.41
#